data_c63aa503510b47a5197dc6dbb79de02f
#
_entry.id   c63aa503510b47a5197dc6dbb79de02f
#
_cell.length_a   1.000
_cell.length_b   1.000
_cell.length_c   1.000
_cell.angle_alpha   90.00
_cell.angle_beta   90.00
_cell.angle_gamma   90.00
#
_symmetry.space_group_name_H-M   'P 1'
#
loop_
_entity.id
_entity.type
_entity.pdbx_description
1 polymer ?
#
loop_
_entity_poly.entity_id
_entity_poly.type
_entity_poly.pdbx_seq_one_letter_code
_entity_poly.pdbx_strand_id
1 'polypeptide(L)'
;PVIQRYIRKKLNVINQLRVKNRELQQALSDRNTVLRKYAHEYYLLGNECITKAKDVRAALANFDKALSLDPTLIDAWVRKGITLEDQGDEHGAMACYNEAVRLSPLSFKALYNRGKLRYKQGDYETALSDFAKAVKQKPLHATAHDRLGDTFIKLEMPDMAARHWAIAEELREKKQQNNK
;
A
#
# COMPACT_ATOMS: atom_id res chain seq x y z
N PRO A 1 -25.72 39.45 40.01
CA PRO A 1 -25.30 40.24 38.80
C PRO A 1 -23.86 39.97 38.39
N VAL A 2 -22.86 39.99 39.33
CA VAL A 2 -21.43 39.87 39.00
C VAL A 2 -21.08 38.49 38.47
N ILE A 3 -21.55 37.41 39.09
CA ILE A 3 -21.28 36.02 38.70
C ILE A 3 -21.87 35.76 37.32
N GLN A 4 -23.07 36.21 37.04
CA GLN A 4 -23.69 36.02 35.70
C GLN A 4 -22.92 36.75 34.60
N ARG A 5 -22.43 37.96 34.87
CA ARG A 5 -21.59 38.70 33.92
C ARG A 5 -20.23 37.99 33.68
N TYR A 6 -19.65 37.41 34.70
CA TYR A 6 -18.43 36.62 34.59
C TYR A 6 -18.63 35.36 33.76
N ILE A 7 -19.72 34.60 34.06
CA ILE A 7 -20.09 33.39 33.29
C ILE A 7 -20.29 33.74 31.81
N ARG A 8 -21.04 34.78 31.48
CA ARG A 8 -21.30 35.24 30.13
C ARG A 8 -19.98 35.59 29.40
N LYS A 9 -19.05 36.29 30.05
CA LYS A 9 -17.72 36.58 29.47
C LYS A 9 -16.96 35.28 29.14
N LYS A 10 -16.94 34.32 30.07
CA LYS A 10 -16.26 33.03 29.86
C LYS A 10 -16.90 32.23 28.72
N LEU A 11 -18.23 32.19 28.64
CA LEU A 11 -18.95 31.56 27.56
C LEU A 11 -18.63 32.19 26.20
N ASN A 12 -18.55 33.51 26.10
CA ASN A 12 -18.16 34.17 24.85
C ASN A 12 -16.75 33.80 24.44
N VAL A 13 -15.79 33.74 25.34
CA VAL A 13 -14.42 33.30 25.04
C VAL A 13 -14.39 31.86 24.55
N ILE A 14 -15.13 30.99 25.22
CA ILE A 14 -15.22 29.55 24.81
C ILE A 14 -15.81 29.44 23.40
N ASN A 15 -16.85 30.20 23.09
CA ASN A 15 -17.48 30.19 21.76
C ASN A 15 -16.52 30.74 20.69
N GLN A 16 -15.79 31.80 20.97
CA GLN A 16 -14.77 32.33 20.06
C GLN A 16 -13.65 31.31 19.81
N LEU A 17 -13.17 30.63 20.85
CA LEU A 17 -12.18 29.58 20.71
C LEU A 17 -12.68 28.38 19.90
N ARG A 18 -13.95 28.01 20.06
CA ARG A 18 -14.59 26.94 19.26
C ARG A 18 -14.66 27.31 17.77
N VAL A 19 -15.06 28.55 17.46
CA VAL A 19 -15.09 29.04 16.08
C VAL A 19 -13.69 28.99 15.48
N LYS A 20 -12.71 29.57 16.14
CA LYS A 20 -11.33 29.61 15.67
C LYS A 20 -10.73 28.22 15.50
N ASN A 21 -11.06 27.27 16.37
CA ASN A 21 -10.63 25.89 16.24
C ASN A 21 -11.23 25.22 14.98
N ARG A 22 -12.49 25.48 14.66
CA ARG A 22 -13.12 24.99 13.41
C ARG A 22 -12.41 25.54 12.17
N GLU A 23 -12.14 26.84 12.15
CA GLU A 23 -11.40 27.49 11.04
C GLU A 23 -10.01 26.87 10.84
N LEU A 24 -9.28 26.64 11.93
CA LEU A 24 -7.98 25.98 11.88
C LEU A 24 -8.07 24.54 11.37
N GLN A 25 -9.07 23.78 11.82
CA GLN A 25 -9.29 22.40 11.34
C GLN A 25 -9.62 22.38 9.84
N GLN A 26 -10.43 23.33 9.37
CA GLN A 26 -10.75 23.47 7.95
C GLN A 26 -9.47 23.79 7.14
N ALA A 27 -8.70 24.77 7.56
CA ALA A 27 -7.46 25.14 6.87
C ALA A 27 -6.42 23.99 6.83
N LEU A 28 -6.34 23.19 7.90
CA LEU A 28 -5.50 21.99 7.93
C LEU A 28 -6.00 20.92 6.95
N SER A 29 -7.31 20.72 6.88
CA SER A 29 -7.94 19.79 5.93
C SER A 29 -7.64 20.19 4.49
N ASP A 30 -7.81 21.47 4.17
CA ASP A 30 -7.56 22.02 2.82
C ASP A 30 -6.08 21.86 2.44
N ARG A 31 -5.17 22.19 3.36
CA ARG A 31 -3.73 21.96 3.16
C ARG A 31 -3.40 20.49 2.89
N ASN A 32 -3.95 19.57 3.69
CA ASN A 32 -3.70 18.15 3.52
C ASN A 32 -4.24 17.63 2.18
N THR A 33 -5.38 18.14 1.72
CA THR A 33 -5.94 17.81 0.41
C THR A 33 -5.00 18.23 -0.72
N VAL A 34 -4.44 19.44 -0.63
CA VAL A 34 -3.45 19.95 -1.60
C VAL A 34 -2.17 19.09 -1.59
N LEU A 35 -1.65 18.78 -0.41
CA LEU A 35 -0.44 17.95 -0.27
C LEU A 35 -0.62 16.56 -0.88
N ARG A 36 -1.77 15.91 -0.63
CA ARG A 36 -2.10 14.60 -1.22
C ARG A 36 -2.17 14.66 -2.74
N LYS A 37 -2.73 15.74 -3.31
CA LYS A 37 -2.76 15.92 -4.76
C LYS A 37 -1.34 15.97 -5.33
N TYR A 38 -0.46 16.79 -4.78
CA TYR A 38 0.93 16.87 -5.21
C TYR A 38 1.69 15.56 -4.98
N ALA A 39 1.46 14.88 -3.88
CA ALA A 39 2.03 13.56 -3.63
C ALA A 39 1.65 12.57 -4.73
N HIS A 40 0.39 12.58 -5.16
CA HIS A 40 -0.07 11.72 -6.24
C HIS A 40 0.56 12.10 -7.59
N GLU A 41 0.74 13.38 -7.88
CA GLU A 41 1.44 13.86 -9.08
C GLU A 41 2.90 13.36 -9.12
N TYR A 42 3.64 13.49 -8.02
CA TYR A 42 5.00 12.95 -7.92
C TYR A 42 5.04 11.43 -8.06
N TYR A 43 4.06 10.72 -7.50
CA TYR A 43 3.93 9.28 -7.70
C TYR A 43 3.75 8.92 -9.19
N LEU A 44 2.92 9.65 -9.93
CA LEU A 44 2.74 9.45 -11.36
C LEU A 44 4.02 9.75 -12.14
N LEU A 45 4.72 10.85 -11.82
CA LEU A 45 6.02 11.18 -12.41
C LEU A 45 7.06 10.07 -12.19
N GLY A 46 7.12 9.51 -10.98
CA GLY A 46 7.97 8.37 -10.67
C GLY A 46 7.67 7.15 -11.55
N ASN A 47 6.40 6.83 -11.76
CA ASN A 47 6.00 5.76 -12.68
C ASN A 47 6.39 6.07 -14.14
N GLU A 48 6.26 7.31 -14.59
CA GLU A 48 6.69 7.70 -15.92
C GLU A 48 8.20 7.60 -16.11
N CYS A 49 9.00 7.95 -15.10
CA CYS A 49 10.44 7.75 -15.12
C CYS A 49 10.82 6.28 -15.34
N ILE A 50 10.11 5.33 -14.72
CA ILE A 50 10.34 3.90 -14.93
C ILE A 50 9.91 3.47 -16.34
N THR A 51 8.71 3.86 -16.77
CA THR A 51 8.09 3.30 -17.99
C THR A 51 8.60 3.92 -19.28
N LYS A 52 8.80 5.23 -19.28
CA LYS A 52 9.18 6.01 -20.48
C LYS A 52 10.67 6.31 -20.54
N ALA A 53 11.21 6.86 -19.46
CA ALA A 53 12.61 7.33 -19.43
C ALA A 53 13.61 6.24 -19.02
N LYS A 54 13.17 5.15 -18.39
CA LYS A 54 14.00 4.12 -17.77
C LYS A 54 15.03 4.70 -16.77
N ASP A 55 14.68 5.82 -16.15
CA ASP A 55 15.52 6.50 -15.16
C ASP A 55 15.06 6.13 -13.75
N VAL A 56 15.71 5.10 -13.23
CA VAL A 56 15.41 4.56 -11.89
C VAL A 56 15.73 5.58 -10.79
N ARG A 57 16.81 6.36 -10.96
CA ARG A 57 17.21 7.35 -9.94
C ARG A 57 16.17 8.47 -9.85
N ALA A 58 15.71 8.99 -10.98
CA ALA A 58 14.65 9.99 -11.02
C ALA A 58 13.32 9.41 -10.46
N ALA A 59 13.01 8.15 -10.75
CA ALA A 59 11.83 7.49 -10.22
C ALA A 59 11.85 7.43 -8.69
N LEU A 60 12.94 6.95 -8.10
CA LEU A 60 13.10 6.87 -6.64
C LEU A 60 13.00 8.26 -5.98
N ALA A 61 13.64 9.28 -6.55
CA ALA A 61 13.54 10.65 -6.06
C ALA A 61 12.09 11.18 -6.08
N ASN A 62 11.33 10.87 -7.12
CA ASN A 62 9.91 11.24 -7.21
C ASN A 62 9.04 10.47 -6.21
N PHE A 63 9.28 9.17 -6.00
CA PHE A 63 8.58 8.42 -4.94
C PHE A 63 8.91 8.95 -3.55
N ASP A 64 10.17 9.31 -3.27
CA ASP A 64 10.56 9.93 -2.01
C ASP A 64 9.86 11.26 -1.80
N LYS A 65 9.77 12.08 -2.85
CA LYS A 65 9.03 13.35 -2.79
C LYS A 65 7.54 13.14 -2.54
N ALA A 66 6.92 12.17 -3.21
CA ALA A 66 5.53 11.79 -2.98
C ALA A 66 5.30 11.41 -1.51
N LEU A 67 6.16 10.55 -0.97
CA LEU A 67 6.08 10.06 0.42
C LEU A 67 6.41 11.13 1.46
N SER A 68 7.22 12.14 1.12
CA SER A 68 7.46 13.30 1.98
C SER A 68 6.23 14.21 2.11
N LEU A 69 5.38 14.26 1.09
CA LEU A 69 4.15 15.05 1.05
C LEU A 69 2.95 14.28 1.62
N ASP A 70 2.86 13.00 1.33
CA ASP A 70 1.85 12.09 1.88
C ASP A 70 2.49 10.73 2.26
N PRO A 71 2.94 10.59 3.52
CA PRO A 71 3.50 9.32 4.00
C PRO A 71 2.50 8.15 4.00
N THR A 72 1.21 8.42 3.81
CA THR A 72 0.15 7.39 3.79
C THR A 72 -0.16 6.86 2.39
N LEU A 73 0.55 7.34 1.35
CA LEU A 73 0.34 6.92 -0.04
C LEU A 73 0.91 5.51 -0.27
N ILE A 74 0.09 4.50 -0.04
CA ILE A 74 0.45 3.07 -0.09
C ILE A 74 1.03 2.68 -1.45
N ASP A 75 0.44 3.16 -2.55
CA ASP A 75 0.91 2.85 -3.90
C ASP A 75 2.34 3.36 -4.15
N ALA A 76 2.74 4.49 -3.55
CA ALA A 76 4.10 5.00 -3.65
C ALA A 76 5.09 4.11 -2.88
N TRP A 77 4.73 3.66 -1.67
CA TRP A 77 5.53 2.69 -0.93
C TRP A 77 5.73 1.39 -1.71
N VAL A 78 4.66 0.83 -2.26
CA VAL A 78 4.74 -0.42 -3.05
C VAL A 78 5.59 -0.22 -4.30
N ARG A 79 5.42 0.88 -5.04
CA ARG A 79 6.20 1.16 -6.25
C ARG A 79 7.67 1.39 -5.96
N LYS A 80 7.98 2.16 -4.91
CA LYS A 80 9.36 2.33 -4.44
C LYS A 80 9.99 0.98 -4.09
N GLY A 81 9.26 0.12 -3.36
CA GLY A 81 9.71 -1.22 -3.00
C GLY A 81 10.02 -2.08 -4.23
N ILE A 82 9.13 -2.11 -5.23
CA ILE A 82 9.36 -2.83 -6.49
C ILE A 82 10.61 -2.29 -7.19
N THR A 83 10.75 -0.97 -7.28
CA THR A 83 11.89 -0.34 -7.94
C THR A 83 13.22 -0.67 -7.25
N LEU A 84 13.24 -0.70 -5.91
CA LEU A 84 14.42 -1.10 -5.13
C LEU A 84 14.73 -2.59 -5.29
N GLU A 85 13.72 -3.46 -5.31
CA GLU A 85 13.87 -4.90 -5.55
C GLU A 85 14.48 -5.17 -6.93
N ASP A 86 14.03 -4.45 -7.97
CA ASP A 86 14.56 -4.54 -9.33
C ASP A 86 16.02 -4.07 -9.42
N GLN A 87 16.47 -3.19 -8.52
CA GLN A 87 17.87 -2.76 -8.38
C GLN A 87 18.71 -3.69 -7.48
N GLY A 88 18.12 -4.73 -6.92
CA GLY A 88 18.79 -5.65 -6.01
C GLY A 88 18.84 -5.18 -4.54
N ASP A 89 18.26 -4.04 -4.22
CA ASP A 89 18.12 -3.58 -2.83
C ASP A 89 16.90 -4.24 -2.17
N GLU A 90 17.06 -5.52 -1.85
CA GLU A 90 16.01 -6.30 -1.18
C GLU A 90 15.69 -5.77 0.23
N HIS A 91 16.67 -5.21 0.93
CA HIS A 91 16.47 -4.66 2.27
C HIS A 91 15.59 -3.40 2.23
N GLY A 92 15.92 -2.47 1.34
CA GLY A 92 15.10 -1.28 1.10
C GLY A 92 13.71 -1.62 0.60
N ALA A 93 13.59 -2.62 -0.29
CA ALA A 93 12.29 -3.11 -0.77
C ALA A 93 11.43 -3.67 0.37
N MET A 94 12.01 -4.51 1.24
CA MET A 94 11.32 -5.08 2.40
C MET A 94 10.82 -3.98 3.36
N ALA A 95 11.64 -2.95 3.62
CA ALA A 95 11.24 -1.82 4.44
C ALA A 95 10.01 -1.10 3.84
N CYS A 96 10.02 -0.85 2.52
CA CYS A 96 8.90 -0.23 1.83
C CYS A 96 7.62 -1.09 1.88
N TYR A 97 7.73 -2.39 1.66
CA TYR A 97 6.57 -3.29 1.73
C TYR A 97 6.03 -3.42 3.16
N ASN A 98 6.89 -3.44 4.17
CA ASN A 98 6.46 -3.44 5.56
C ASN A 98 5.67 -2.19 5.91
N GLU A 99 6.12 -1.01 5.47
CA GLU A 99 5.40 0.23 5.69
C GLU A 99 4.06 0.24 4.96
N ALA A 100 4.02 -0.23 3.72
CA ALA A 100 2.77 -0.37 2.96
C ALA A 100 1.76 -1.29 3.66
N VAL A 101 2.21 -2.43 4.23
CA VAL A 101 1.34 -3.34 4.99
C VAL A 101 0.95 -2.76 6.35
N ARG A 102 1.83 -2.00 7.03
CA ARG A 102 1.51 -1.30 8.27
C ARG A 102 0.37 -0.29 8.06
N LEU A 103 0.44 0.47 6.96
CA LEU A 103 -0.58 1.47 6.59
C LEU A 103 -1.88 0.83 6.11
N SER A 104 -1.80 -0.28 5.39
CA SER A 104 -2.96 -1.03 4.90
C SER A 104 -2.72 -2.54 5.01
N PRO A 105 -3.10 -3.15 6.15
CA PRO A 105 -2.87 -4.57 6.42
C PRO A 105 -3.56 -5.53 5.44
N LEU A 106 -4.51 -5.03 4.66
CA LEU A 106 -5.26 -5.79 3.66
C LEU A 106 -4.95 -5.37 2.22
N SER A 107 -3.91 -4.57 2.00
CA SER A 107 -3.48 -4.20 0.65
C SER A 107 -2.97 -5.43 -0.11
N PHE A 108 -3.72 -5.86 -1.14
CA PHE A 108 -3.30 -6.97 -2.00
C PHE A 108 -1.90 -6.75 -2.57
N LYS A 109 -1.63 -5.56 -3.12
CA LYS A 109 -0.33 -5.25 -3.75
C LYS A 109 0.82 -5.35 -2.76
N ALA A 110 0.64 -4.80 -1.56
CA ALA A 110 1.68 -4.79 -0.53
C ALA A 110 1.96 -6.21 -0.01
N LEU A 111 0.91 -6.96 0.33
CA LEU A 111 1.02 -8.34 0.80
C LEU A 111 1.64 -9.25 -0.27
N TYR A 112 1.17 -9.15 -1.51
CA TYR A 112 1.67 -9.98 -2.62
C TYR A 112 3.17 -9.75 -2.90
N ASN A 113 3.61 -8.49 -2.97
CA ASN A 113 5.01 -8.19 -3.25
C ASN A 113 5.92 -8.52 -2.05
N ARG A 114 5.46 -8.28 -0.80
CA ARG A 114 6.20 -8.70 0.38
C ARG A 114 6.33 -10.23 0.47
N GLY A 115 5.25 -10.96 0.18
CA GLY A 115 5.26 -12.41 0.11
C GLY A 115 6.22 -12.94 -0.96
N LYS A 116 6.27 -12.33 -2.14
CA LYS A 116 7.25 -12.66 -3.19
C LYS A 116 8.69 -12.51 -2.69
N LEU A 117 9.00 -11.40 -2.05
CA LEU A 117 10.35 -11.14 -1.56
C LEU A 117 10.74 -12.12 -0.44
N ARG A 118 9.83 -12.40 0.51
CA ARG A 118 10.01 -13.42 1.55
C ARG A 118 10.23 -14.82 0.97
N TYR A 119 9.43 -15.19 -0.02
CA TYR A 119 9.61 -16.47 -0.73
C TYR A 119 11.01 -16.57 -1.37
N LYS A 120 11.47 -15.50 -2.03
CA LYS A 120 12.79 -15.42 -2.61
C LYS A 120 13.90 -15.57 -1.56
N GLN A 121 13.69 -15.06 -0.35
CA GLN A 121 14.61 -15.15 0.79
C GLN A 121 14.53 -16.49 1.52
N GLY A 122 13.64 -17.40 1.12
CA GLY A 122 13.47 -18.71 1.75
C GLY A 122 12.58 -18.70 3.01
N ASP A 123 12.00 -17.55 3.36
CA ASP A 123 11.06 -17.43 4.49
C ASP A 123 9.64 -17.81 4.03
N TYR A 124 9.45 -19.13 3.85
CA TYR A 124 8.24 -19.66 3.23
C TYR A 124 7.01 -19.56 4.14
N GLU A 125 7.15 -19.68 5.46
CA GLU A 125 6.07 -19.58 6.43
C GLU A 125 5.44 -18.19 6.43
N THR A 126 6.26 -17.14 6.47
CA THR A 126 5.74 -15.78 6.47
C THR A 126 5.28 -15.35 5.06
N ALA A 127 5.90 -15.90 3.99
CA ALA A 127 5.42 -15.73 2.63
C ALA A 127 4.02 -16.34 2.44
N LEU A 128 3.80 -17.56 2.99
CA LEU A 128 2.49 -18.22 3.00
C LEU A 128 1.42 -17.34 3.64
N SER A 129 1.73 -16.77 4.82
CA SER A 129 0.80 -15.87 5.52
C SER A 129 0.42 -14.66 4.66
N ASP A 130 1.40 -14.04 3.98
CA ASP A 130 1.17 -12.88 3.14
C ASP A 130 0.35 -13.23 1.88
N PHE A 131 0.69 -14.33 1.19
CA PHE A 131 -0.06 -14.79 0.01
C PHE A 131 -1.49 -15.22 0.36
N ALA A 132 -1.70 -15.90 1.48
CA ALA A 132 -3.02 -16.28 1.95
C ALA A 132 -3.91 -15.05 2.21
N LYS A 133 -3.36 -14.01 2.85
CA LYS A 133 -4.07 -12.73 3.02
C LYS A 133 -4.33 -12.05 1.68
N ALA A 134 -3.37 -12.06 0.75
CA ALA A 134 -3.53 -11.48 -0.59
C ALA A 134 -4.65 -12.17 -1.38
N VAL A 135 -4.67 -13.50 -1.42
CA VAL A 135 -5.74 -14.29 -2.08
C VAL A 135 -7.10 -14.00 -1.46
N LYS A 136 -7.18 -13.86 -0.13
CA LYS A 136 -8.44 -13.48 0.53
C LYS A 136 -8.96 -12.12 0.06
N GLN A 137 -8.07 -11.18 -0.30
CA GLN A 137 -8.47 -9.87 -0.84
C GLN A 137 -8.85 -9.94 -2.32
N LYS A 138 -8.19 -10.79 -3.10
CA LYS A 138 -8.45 -11.00 -4.52
C LYS A 138 -8.54 -12.48 -4.86
N PRO A 139 -9.66 -13.14 -4.56
CA PRO A 139 -9.82 -14.59 -4.77
C PRO A 139 -9.73 -15.03 -6.24
N LEU A 140 -9.94 -14.11 -7.17
CA LEU A 140 -9.89 -14.38 -8.61
C LEU A 140 -8.52 -14.09 -9.25
N HIS A 141 -7.48 -13.89 -8.44
CA HIS A 141 -6.15 -13.59 -8.95
C HIS A 141 -5.32 -14.86 -9.12
N ALA A 142 -5.36 -15.47 -10.30
CA ALA A 142 -4.71 -16.76 -10.61
C ALA A 142 -3.25 -16.82 -10.16
N THR A 143 -2.43 -15.80 -10.49
CA THR A 143 -1.01 -15.78 -10.11
C THR A 143 -0.78 -15.78 -8.59
N ALA A 144 -1.70 -15.25 -7.80
CA ALA A 144 -1.58 -15.31 -6.33
C ALA A 144 -1.83 -16.74 -5.82
N HIS A 145 -2.74 -17.48 -6.45
CA HIS A 145 -2.93 -18.90 -6.18
C HIS A 145 -1.72 -19.73 -6.60
N ASP A 146 -1.06 -19.41 -7.72
CA ASP A 146 0.20 -20.07 -8.08
C ASP A 146 1.26 -19.90 -7.00
N ARG A 147 1.44 -18.66 -6.51
CA ARG A 147 2.42 -18.38 -5.44
C ARG A 147 2.11 -19.11 -4.14
N LEU A 148 0.83 -19.27 -3.82
CA LEU A 148 0.43 -20.12 -2.69
C LEU A 148 0.81 -21.58 -2.94
N GLY A 149 0.49 -22.12 -4.12
CA GLY A 149 0.86 -23.50 -4.51
C GLY A 149 2.37 -23.72 -4.42
N ASP A 150 3.16 -22.82 -5.03
CA ASP A 150 4.62 -22.87 -4.99
C ASP A 150 5.14 -22.86 -3.54
N THR A 151 4.53 -22.03 -2.69
CA THR A 151 4.92 -21.91 -1.28
C THR A 151 4.57 -23.17 -0.49
N PHE A 152 3.41 -23.77 -0.74
CA PHE A 152 3.01 -25.04 -0.12
C PHE A 152 3.97 -26.20 -0.49
N ILE A 153 4.48 -26.25 -1.73
CA ILE A 153 5.51 -27.22 -2.11
C ILE A 153 6.78 -27.05 -1.29
N LYS A 154 7.21 -25.78 -1.08
CA LYS A 154 8.40 -25.51 -0.25
C LYS A 154 8.23 -25.88 1.22
N LEU A 155 6.98 -25.95 1.68
CA LEU A 155 6.59 -26.38 3.03
C LEU A 155 6.18 -27.86 3.10
N GLU A 156 6.48 -28.64 2.06
CA GLU A 156 6.19 -30.07 1.99
C GLU A 156 4.68 -30.43 2.13
N MET A 157 3.80 -29.54 1.62
CA MET A 157 2.34 -29.69 1.66
C MET A 157 1.75 -29.85 0.24
N PRO A 158 2.02 -30.95 -0.48
CA PRO A 158 1.68 -31.12 -1.90
C PRO A 158 0.18 -31.10 -2.19
N ASP A 159 -0.65 -31.60 -1.27
CA ASP A 159 -2.12 -31.62 -1.45
C ASP A 159 -2.69 -30.19 -1.47
N MET A 160 -2.17 -29.32 -0.64
CA MET A 160 -2.57 -27.91 -0.62
C MET A 160 -2.07 -27.19 -1.87
N ALA A 161 -0.86 -27.48 -2.31
CA ALA A 161 -0.31 -26.94 -3.54
C ALA A 161 -1.18 -27.30 -4.76
N ALA A 162 -1.54 -28.57 -4.92
CA ALA A 162 -2.37 -29.04 -6.01
C ALA A 162 -3.72 -28.33 -6.06
N ARG A 163 -4.37 -28.12 -4.92
CA ARG A 163 -5.63 -27.35 -4.83
C ARG A 163 -5.50 -25.94 -5.36
N HIS A 164 -4.45 -25.22 -4.94
CA HIS A 164 -4.26 -23.83 -5.36
C HIS A 164 -3.86 -23.71 -6.83
N TRP A 165 -3.07 -24.62 -7.37
CA TRP A 165 -2.77 -24.65 -8.80
C TRP A 165 -4.00 -24.97 -9.64
N ALA A 166 -4.86 -25.90 -9.20
CA ALA A 166 -6.12 -26.18 -9.89
C ALA A 166 -7.04 -24.93 -9.94
N ILE A 167 -7.16 -24.19 -8.86
CA ILE A 167 -7.90 -22.92 -8.83
C ILE A 167 -7.28 -21.91 -9.82
N ALA A 168 -5.96 -21.78 -9.85
CA ALA A 168 -5.27 -20.86 -10.75
C ALA A 168 -5.56 -21.21 -12.23
N GLU A 169 -5.56 -22.49 -12.58
CA GLU A 169 -5.84 -22.96 -13.93
C GLU A 169 -7.30 -22.67 -14.33
N GLU A 170 -8.25 -23.02 -13.48
CA GLU A 170 -9.68 -22.72 -13.72
C GLU A 170 -9.92 -21.22 -13.95
N LEU A 171 -9.23 -20.34 -13.18
CA LEU A 171 -9.34 -18.90 -13.34
C LEU A 171 -8.77 -18.39 -14.68
N ARG A 172 -7.72 -19.04 -15.19
CA ARG A 172 -7.15 -18.72 -16.50
C ARG A 172 -8.08 -19.16 -17.63
N GLU A 173 -8.66 -20.36 -17.55
CA GLU A 173 -9.59 -20.87 -18.53
C GLU A 173 -10.84 -19.99 -18.64
N LYS A 174 -11.44 -19.62 -17.50
CA LYS A 174 -12.59 -18.71 -17.47
C LYS A 174 -12.28 -17.35 -18.10
N LYS A 175 -11.07 -16.81 -17.85
CA LYS A 175 -10.64 -15.55 -18.46
C LYS A 175 -10.47 -15.65 -19.98
N GLN A 176 -10.00 -16.79 -20.50
CA GLN A 176 -9.86 -17.02 -21.95
C GLN A 176 -11.22 -17.15 -22.62
N GLN A 177 -12.20 -17.79 -21.97
CA GLN A 177 -13.57 -17.95 -22.50
C GLN A 177 -14.31 -16.60 -22.59
N ASN A 178 -14.10 -15.72 -21.61
CA ASN A 178 -14.74 -14.38 -21.59
C ASN A 178 -14.12 -13.37 -22.57
N ASN A 179 -12.98 -13.69 -23.17
CA ASN A 179 -12.28 -12.84 -24.15
C ASN A 179 -12.50 -13.28 -25.60
N LYS A 180 -13.34 -14.33 -25.83
CA LYS A 180 -13.80 -14.80 -27.13
C LYS A 180 -15.20 -14.31 -27.42
#